data_8d6ef44adc2a07a3555017a7b442baca
#
_entry.id   8d6ef44adc2a07a3555017a7b442baca
#
_cell.length_a   1.000
_cell.length_b   1.000
_cell.length_c   1.000
_cell.angle_alpha   90.00
_cell.angle_beta   90.00
_cell.angle_gamma   90.00
#
_symmetry.space_group_name_H-M   'P 1'
#
loop_
_entity.id
_entity.type
_entity.pdbx_description
1 polymer ?
#
loop_
_entity_poly.entity_id
_entity_poly.type
_entity_poly.pdbx_seq_one_letter_code
_entity_poly.pdbx_strand_id
1 'polypeptide(L)'
;MISSATSKEEFDDPAFGQVRFVSAREVSEKGMASVADDIIKKTKGDIYFSIDMDGIDPSYAPGVGTPEPYGLRDLDLRILIEKLSKRISGFDIVEMTPLYDNGNTAMLAAKIIQNFIGSKEKK
;
A
#
# COMPACT_ATOMS: atom_id res chain seq x y z
N MET A 1 -2.45 -8.13 3.97
CA MET A 1 -1.98 -6.80 4.40
C MET A 1 -0.52 -6.67 4.02
N ILE A 2 -0.11 -5.52 3.51
CA ILE A 2 1.31 -5.17 3.30
C ILE A 2 1.63 -4.12 4.36
N SER A 3 2.70 -4.32 5.13
CA SER A 3 3.06 -3.43 6.23
C SER A 3 4.53 -3.03 6.19
N SER A 4 4.83 -1.80 6.58
CA SER A 4 6.16 -1.24 6.58
C SER A 4 7.05 -1.80 7.68
N ALA A 5 6.59 -1.82 8.89
CA ALA A 5 7.39 -2.31 10.01
C ALA A 5 6.46 -2.80 11.12
N THR A 6 6.65 -4.02 11.48
CA THR A 6 6.02 -4.55 12.67
C THR A 6 6.91 -5.60 13.26
N SER A 7 6.96 -5.64 14.55
CA SER A 7 7.63 -6.73 15.25
C SER A 7 6.88 -8.04 14.94
N LYS A 8 7.60 -9.13 14.93
CA LYS A 8 7.00 -10.46 14.72
C LYS A 8 5.90 -10.76 15.74
N GLU A 9 6.04 -10.22 16.95
CA GLU A 9 5.11 -10.41 18.05
C GLU A 9 3.72 -9.81 17.77
N GLU A 10 3.64 -8.71 17.00
CA GLU A 10 2.35 -8.11 16.63
C GLU A 10 1.55 -8.99 15.67
N PHE A 11 2.22 -9.85 14.89
CA PHE A 11 1.58 -10.75 13.94
C PHE A 11 1.25 -12.12 14.52
N ASP A 12 1.81 -12.46 15.68
CA ASP A 12 1.55 -13.74 16.35
C ASP A 12 0.24 -13.71 17.17
N ASP A 13 -0.50 -12.57 17.17
CA ASP A 13 -1.81 -12.49 17.83
C ASP A 13 -2.82 -13.40 17.10
N PRO A 14 -3.50 -14.33 17.82
CA PRO A 14 -4.52 -15.22 17.26
C PRO A 14 -5.65 -14.49 16.53
N ALA A 15 -5.94 -13.22 16.89
CA ALA A 15 -6.93 -12.39 16.20
C ALA A 15 -6.58 -12.15 14.73
N PHE A 16 -5.30 -12.19 14.37
CA PHE A 16 -4.80 -12.03 13.00
C PHE A 16 -4.53 -13.34 12.26
N GLY A 17 -4.85 -14.49 12.85
CA GLY A 17 -4.50 -15.82 12.30
C GLY A 17 -5.01 -16.12 10.90
N GLN A 18 -5.97 -15.33 10.38
CA GLN A 18 -6.43 -15.43 8.98
C GLN A 18 -5.88 -14.33 8.07
N VAL A 19 -5.16 -13.35 8.62
CA VAL A 19 -4.60 -12.23 7.85
C VAL A 19 -3.24 -12.66 7.28
N ARG A 20 -3.08 -12.52 5.98
CA ARG A 20 -1.78 -12.71 5.31
C ARG A 20 -1.00 -11.42 5.32
N PHE A 21 0.20 -11.48 5.84
CA PHE A 21 1.12 -10.36 5.88
C PHE A 21 2.19 -10.50 4.80
N VAL A 22 2.58 -9.35 4.23
CA VAL A 22 3.76 -9.20 3.39
C VAL A 22 4.50 -7.97 3.92
N SER A 23 5.74 -8.14 4.34
CA SER A 23 6.54 -7.01 4.84
C SER A 23 7.07 -6.16 3.68
N ALA A 24 7.37 -4.89 3.96
CA ALA A 24 8.05 -4.01 3.01
C ALA A 24 9.42 -4.59 2.59
N ARG A 25 10.10 -5.27 3.50
CA ARG A 25 11.33 -6.00 3.20
C ARG A 25 11.09 -7.10 2.15
N GLU A 26 10.06 -7.90 2.32
CA GLU A 26 9.71 -8.94 1.35
C GLU A 26 9.36 -8.35 -0.02
N VAL A 27 8.66 -7.21 -0.03
CA VAL A 27 8.40 -6.45 -1.27
C VAL A 27 9.70 -6.00 -1.92
N SER A 28 10.65 -5.48 -1.14
CA SER A 28 11.96 -5.07 -1.64
C SER A 28 12.78 -6.23 -2.23
N GLU A 29 12.70 -7.41 -1.62
CA GLU A 29 13.44 -8.60 -2.05
C GLU A 29 12.82 -9.27 -3.30
N LYS A 30 11.49 -9.37 -3.36
CA LYS A 30 10.75 -10.10 -4.42
C LYS A 30 10.25 -9.21 -5.56
N GLY A 31 10.12 -7.92 -5.29
CA GLY A 31 9.47 -6.95 -6.17
C GLY A 31 7.93 -6.95 -6.02
N MET A 32 7.35 -5.75 -6.03
CA MET A 32 5.90 -5.57 -5.87
C MET A 32 5.09 -6.26 -6.98
N ALA A 33 5.62 -6.38 -8.17
CA ALA A 33 4.95 -7.09 -9.26
C ALA A 33 4.68 -8.55 -8.92
N SER A 34 5.66 -9.25 -8.33
CA SER A 34 5.52 -10.64 -7.88
C SER A 34 4.53 -10.76 -6.73
N VAL A 35 4.58 -9.83 -5.78
CA VAL A 35 3.63 -9.78 -4.65
C VAL A 35 2.20 -9.58 -5.15
N ALA A 36 1.98 -8.68 -6.10
CA ALA A 36 0.66 -8.44 -6.70
C ALA A 36 0.14 -9.68 -7.44
N ASP A 37 0.99 -10.39 -8.18
CA ASP A 37 0.62 -11.65 -8.84
C ASP A 37 0.21 -12.73 -7.83
N ASP A 38 0.90 -12.80 -6.70
CA ASP A 38 0.54 -13.70 -5.61
C ASP A 38 -0.80 -13.34 -4.97
N ILE A 39 -1.08 -12.05 -4.79
CA ILE A 39 -2.39 -11.58 -4.31
C ILE A 39 -3.49 -12.03 -5.28
N ILE A 40 -3.30 -11.79 -6.58
CA ILE A 40 -4.26 -12.18 -7.63
C ILE A 40 -4.55 -13.68 -7.59
N LYS A 41 -3.52 -14.50 -7.46
CA LYS A 41 -3.65 -15.97 -7.41
C LYS A 41 -4.36 -16.47 -6.14
N LYS A 42 -4.11 -15.83 -5.01
CA LYS A 42 -4.57 -16.28 -3.69
C LYS A 42 -5.93 -15.69 -3.27
N THR A 43 -6.43 -14.69 -3.97
CA THR A 43 -7.71 -14.03 -3.68
C THR A 43 -8.70 -14.24 -4.82
N LYS A 44 -10.00 -14.24 -4.50
CA LYS A 44 -11.10 -14.34 -5.48
C LYS A 44 -12.03 -13.15 -5.32
N GLY A 45 -12.73 -12.79 -6.41
CA GLY A 45 -13.74 -11.72 -6.40
C GLY A 45 -13.13 -10.32 -6.37
N ASP A 46 -13.94 -9.36 -6.01
CA ASP A 46 -13.57 -7.95 -5.94
C ASP A 46 -12.70 -7.67 -4.71
N ILE A 47 -11.89 -6.63 -4.83
CA ILE A 47 -10.96 -6.18 -3.79
C ILE A 47 -11.39 -4.79 -3.33
N TYR A 48 -11.56 -4.60 -2.02
CA TYR A 48 -11.51 -3.29 -1.40
C TYR A 48 -10.06 -3.01 -0.99
N PHE A 49 -9.51 -1.89 -1.44
CA PHE A 49 -8.10 -1.56 -1.27
C PHE A 49 -7.92 -0.34 -0.37
N SER A 50 -7.52 -0.56 0.87
CA SER A 50 -7.20 0.53 1.81
C SER A 50 -5.70 0.83 1.76
N ILE A 51 -5.37 2.10 1.58
CA ILE A 51 -3.99 2.60 1.53
C ILE A 51 -3.75 3.45 2.76
N ASP A 52 -2.95 2.92 3.67
CA ASP A 52 -2.45 3.64 4.82
C ASP A 52 -1.13 4.32 4.46
N MET A 53 -1.10 5.66 4.53
CA MET A 53 0.07 6.44 4.15
C MET A 53 1.25 6.25 5.11
N ASP A 54 1.01 5.81 6.35
CA ASP A 54 2.07 5.42 7.30
C ASP A 54 2.90 4.21 6.81
N GLY A 55 2.33 3.38 5.93
CA GLY A 55 3.03 2.24 5.32
C GLY A 55 4.04 2.61 4.23
N ILE A 56 4.09 3.88 3.83
CA ILE A 56 5.01 4.39 2.80
C ILE A 56 6.23 4.96 3.50
N ASP A 57 7.42 4.70 2.96
CA ASP A 57 8.65 5.25 3.50
C ASP A 57 8.58 6.78 3.59
N PRO A 58 8.96 7.40 4.73
CA PRO A 58 8.87 8.85 4.92
C PRO A 58 9.76 9.67 3.98
N SER A 59 10.69 9.05 3.25
CA SER A 59 11.36 9.73 2.13
C SER A 59 10.42 10.09 0.98
N TYR A 60 9.26 9.42 0.87
CA TYR A 60 8.21 9.70 -0.12
C TYR A 60 6.98 10.36 0.50
N ALA A 61 6.59 9.96 1.71
CA ALA A 61 5.38 10.41 2.40
C ALA A 61 5.68 10.83 3.85
N PRO A 62 6.34 11.97 4.09
CA PRO A 62 6.68 12.40 5.45
C PRO A 62 5.48 12.97 6.23
N GLY A 63 4.41 13.38 5.58
CA GLY A 63 3.23 14.02 6.20
C GLY A 63 2.23 13.00 6.75
N VAL A 64 2.66 12.18 7.71
CA VAL A 64 1.87 11.12 8.35
C VAL A 64 2.04 11.16 9.87
N GLY A 65 1.15 10.50 10.60
CA GLY A 65 1.17 10.48 12.07
C GLY A 65 2.30 9.63 12.66
N THR A 66 2.59 8.49 12.05
CA THR A 66 3.61 7.53 12.49
C THR A 66 4.58 7.19 11.36
N PRO A 67 5.50 8.11 11.03
CA PRO A 67 6.47 7.86 9.95
C PRO A 67 7.42 6.73 10.34
N GLU A 68 7.45 5.67 9.54
CA GLU A 68 8.28 4.49 9.79
C GLU A 68 9.25 4.29 8.63
N PRO A 69 10.58 4.39 8.86
CA PRO A 69 11.59 4.11 7.84
C PRO A 69 11.52 2.68 7.30
N TYR A 70 12.04 2.48 6.11
CA TYR A 70 12.03 1.21 5.39
C TYR A 70 10.64 0.75 4.92
N GLY A 71 9.73 1.70 4.75
CA GLY A 71 8.40 1.48 4.20
C GLY A 71 8.40 1.18 2.70
N LEU A 72 7.20 1.16 2.13
CA LEU A 72 7.00 0.98 0.68
C LEU A 72 7.45 2.23 -0.08
N ARG A 73 7.93 2.03 -1.30
CA ARG A 73 8.21 3.13 -2.22
C ARG A 73 6.93 3.57 -2.94
N ASP A 74 6.91 4.79 -3.43
CA ASP A 74 5.84 5.31 -4.28
C ASP A 74 5.58 4.44 -5.52
N LEU A 75 6.65 3.96 -6.16
CA LEU A 75 6.56 3.05 -7.32
C LEU A 75 5.97 1.68 -6.97
N ASP A 76 6.12 1.20 -5.76
CA ASP A 76 5.51 -0.07 -5.32
C ASP A 76 3.99 0.04 -5.33
N LEU A 77 3.45 1.17 -4.85
CA LEU A 77 2.00 1.45 -4.91
C LEU A 77 1.50 1.56 -6.34
N ARG A 78 2.25 2.24 -7.20
CA ARG A 78 1.89 2.34 -8.61
C ARG A 78 1.76 0.97 -9.26
N ILE A 79 2.75 0.09 -9.09
CA ILE A 79 2.75 -1.27 -9.65
C ILE A 79 1.57 -2.06 -9.10
N LEU A 80 1.33 -1.99 -7.78
CA LEU A 80 0.24 -2.71 -7.14
C LEU A 80 -1.12 -2.30 -7.70
N ILE A 81 -1.37 -0.99 -7.81
CA ILE A 81 -2.60 -0.42 -8.37
C ILE A 81 -2.79 -0.85 -9.81
N GLU A 82 -1.77 -0.70 -10.66
CA GLU A 82 -1.85 -1.07 -12.07
C GLU A 82 -2.21 -2.56 -12.25
N LYS A 83 -1.65 -3.44 -11.43
CA LYS A 83 -1.94 -4.88 -11.49
C LYS A 83 -3.31 -5.26 -10.94
N LEU A 84 -3.74 -4.63 -9.86
CA LEU A 84 -4.98 -4.98 -9.18
C LEU A 84 -6.19 -4.17 -9.67
N SER A 85 -6.01 -3.10 -10.44
CA SER A 85 -7.04 -2.12 -10.79
C SER A 85 -8.35 -2.74 -11.28
N LYS A 86 -8.28 -3.76 -12.12
CA LYS A 86 -9.49 -4.42 -12.68
C LYS A 86 -10.36 -5.08 -11.61
N ARG A 87 -9.77 -5.49 -10.49
CA ARG A 87 -10.44 -6.18 -9.39
C ARG A 87 -10.77 -5.25 -8.22
N ILE A 88 -10.20 -4.05 -8.15
CA ILE A 88 -10.50 -3.10 -7.09
C ILE A 88 -11.88 -2.51 -7.35
N SER A 89 -12.85 -2.78 -6.48
CA SER A 89 -14.21 -2.22 -6.54
C SER A 89 -14.37 -0.92 -5.74
N GLY A 90 -13.49 -0.70 -4.78
CA GLY A 90 -13.41 0.54 -3.99
C GLY A 90 -12.07 0.65 -3.31
N PHE A 91 -11.65 1.89 -2.99
CA PHE A 91 -10.45 2.13 -2.21
C PHE A 91 -10.58 3.39 -1.37
N ASP A 92 -9.77 3.48 -0.34
CA ASP A 92 -9.55 4.69 0.43
C ASP A 92 -8.05 4.96 0.65
N ILE A 93 -7.76 6.18 1.08
CA ILE A 93 -6.42 6.60 1.53
C ILE A 93 -6.61 7.22 2.91
N VAL A 94 -5.89 6.71 3.89
CA VAL A 94 -5.99 7.10 5.29
C VAL A 94 -4.63 7.54 5.85
N GLU A 95 -4.63 8.05 7.07
CA GLU A 95 -3.46 8.45 7.88
C GLU A 95 -2.60 9.58 7.28
N MET A 96 -3.10 10.33 6.31
CA MET A 96 -2.44 11.52 5.83
C MET A 96 -2.63 12.70 6.80
N THR A 97 -1.53 13.35 7.20
CA THR A 97 -1.52 14.52 8.07
C THR A 97 -0.92 15.72 7.34
N PRO A 98 -1.74 16.50 6.59
CA PRO A 98 -1.23 17.53 5.66
C PRO A 98 -0.42 18.66 6.32
N LEU A 99 -0.60 18.88 7.64
CA LEU A 99 0.13 19.91 8.38
C LEU A 99 1.55 19.50 8.78
N TYR A 100 1.95 18.23 8.56
CA TYR A 100 3.25 17.72 8.97
C TYR A 100 4.32 17.81 7.88
N ASP A 101 3.93 18.20 6.65
CA ASP A 101 4.86 18.45 5.56
C ASP A 101 4.43 19.65 4.70
N ASN A 102 5.15 19.90 3.63
CA ASN A 102 4.87 20.97 2.67
C ASN A 102 3.91 20.55 1.54
N GLY A 103 3.08 19.53 1.76
CA GLY A 103 2.12 19.03 0.78
C GLY A 103 2.65 17.87 -0.08
N ASN A 104 3.87 17.38 0.16
CA ASN A 104 4.44 16.26 -0.61
C ASN A 104 3.59 15.00 -0.48
N THR A 105 3.18 14.67 0.74
CA THR A 105 2.32 13.49 0.99
C THR A 105 0.95 13.64 0.34
N ALA A 106 0.34 14.83 0.42
CA ALA A 106 -0.92 15.11 -0.25
C ALA A 106 -0.81 15.00 -1.79
N MET A 107 0.30 15.47 -2.35
CA MET A 107 0.57 15.34 -3.79
C MET A 107 0.73 13.87 -4.20
N LEU A 108 1.43 13.06 -3.38
CA LEU A 108 1.55 11.62 -3.62
C LEU A 108 0.17 10.94 -3.54
N ALA A 109 -0.64 11.24 -2.53
CA ALA A 109 -2.00 10.70 -2.41
C ALA A 109 -2.87 11.05 -3.64
N ALA A 110 -2.83 12.30 -4.10
CA ALA A 110 -3.53 12.72 -5.32
C ALA A 110 -3.02 11.95 -6.55
N LYS A 111 -1.71 11.70 -6.64
CA LYS A 111 -1.12 10.92 -7.73
C LYS A 111 -1.52 9.45 -7.69
N ILE A 112 -1.68 8.87 -6.52
CA ILE A 112 -2.20 7.51 -6.32
C ILE A 112 -3.64 7.41 -6.86
N ILE A 113 -4.51 8.38 -6.51
CA ILE A 113 -5.89 8.44 -7.00
C ILE A 113 -5.91 8.57 -8.53
N GLN A 114 -5.12 9.48 -9.09
CA GLN A 114 -5.02 9.65 -10.54
C GLN A 114 -4.57 8.35 -11.24
N ASN A 115 -3.58 7.66 -10.67
CA ASN A 115 -3.09 6.40 -11.21
C ASN A 115 -4.16 5.31 -11.18
N PHE A 116 -4.94 5.23 -10.11
CA PHE A 116 -6.06 4.30 -10.00
C PHE A 116 -7.11 4.55 -11.09
N ILE A 117 -7.56 5.80 -11.25
CA ILE A 117 -8.54 6.17 -12.28
C ILE A 117 -8.02 5.80 -13.66
N GLY A 118 -6.80 6.23 -14.01
CA GLY A 118 -6.20 5.93 -15.31
C GLY A 118 -5.97 4.43 -15.56
N SER A 119 -5.74 3.64 -14.50
CA SER A 119 -5.58 2.19 -14.62
C SER A 119 -6.92 1.45 -14.84
N LYS A 120 -8.02 2.03 -14.36
CA LYS A 120 -9.39 1.53 -14.61
C LYS A 120 -9.82 1.72 -16.07
N GLU A 121 -9.41 2.82 -16.69
CA GLU A 121 -9.79 3.17 -18.06
C GLU A 121 -9.03 2.39 -19.13
N LYS A 122 -7.87 1.84 -18.80
CA LYS A 122 -7.12 0.98 -19.74
C LYS A 122 -7.87 -0.33 -19.96
N LYS A 123 -8.45 -0.43 -21.11
CA LYS A 123 -9.10 -1.67 -21.59
C LYS A 123 -8.09 -2.78 -21.87
#